data_72bd9bd8f9d18ac26795aa57db7d77a9
#
_entry.id   72bd9bd8f9d18ac26795aa57db7d77a9
#
_cell.length_a   1.000
_cell.length_b   1.000
_cell.length_c   1.000
_cell.angle_alpha   90.00
_cell.angle_beta   90.00
_cell.angle_gamma   90.00
#
_symmetry.space_group_name_H-M   'P 1'
#
loop_
_entity.id
_entity.type
_entity.pdbx_description
1 polymer ?
#
loop_
_entity_poly.entity_id
_entity_poly.type
_entity_poly.pdbx_seq_one_letter_code
_entity_poly.pdbx_strand_id
1 'polypeptide(L)'
;GGEKEAFAGTIVAASLAYVLTPEGQDYPIYSTIFLDEAFSNTSEAVSKRVLKVFKALHLHINLFTPYKNLNLARESARSLIIAERDAKTHESHLSEMTWQQLDEQYQQLQQQQIAELANQGIELTEMSF
;
A
#
# COMPACT_ATOMS: atom_id res chain seq x y z
N GLY A 1 6.59 -20.19 3.37
CA GLY A 1 5.85 -19.04 3.83
C GLY A 1 6.18 -17.76 3.09
N GLY A 2 5.58 -16.67 3.55
CA GLY A 2 5.72 -15.35 2.95
C GLY A 2 7.16 -14.81 2.89
N GLU A 3 8.04 -15.25 3.78
CA GLU A 3 9.45 -14.86 3.79
C GLU A 3 10.22 -15.41 2.59
N LYS A 4 9.90 -16.63 2.14
CA LYS A 4 10.48 -17.22 0.93
C LYS A 4 10.02 -16.46 -0.33
N GLU A 5 8.76 -16.06 -0.39
CA GLU A 5 8.23 -15.25 -1.49
C GLU A 5 8.90 -13.86 -1.52
N ALA A 6 9.07 -13.23 -0.37
CA ALA A 6 9.74 -11.94 -0.27
C ALA A 6 11.21 -12.03 -0.69
N PHE A 7 11.92 -13.08 -0.30
CA PHE A 7 13.30 -13.33 -0.71
C PHE A 7 13.41 -13.57 -2.22
N ALA A 8 12.55 -14.42 -2.79
CA ALA A 8 12.49 -14.65 -4.22
C ALA A 8 12.18 -13.38 -5.01
N GLY A 9 11.22 -12.57 -4.53
CA GLY A 9 10.89 -11.28 -5.12
C GLY A 9 12.07 -10.31 -5.12
N THR A 10 12.85 -10.28 -4.05
CA THR A 10 14.05 -9.45 -3.94
C THR A 10 15.12 -9.87 -4.93
N ILE A 11 15.34 -11.18 -5.11
CA ILE A 11 16.30 -11.72 -6.10
C ILE A 11 15.87 -11.34 -7.52
N VAL A 12 14.60 -11.52 -7.86
CA VAL A 12 14.05 -11.15 -9.18
C VAL A 12 14.21 -9.65 -9.42
N ALA A 13 13.89 -8.82 -8.46
CA ALA A 13 14.05 -7.36 -8.56
C ALA A 13 15.52 -6.96 -8.77
N ALA A 14 16.44 -7.55 -8.02
CA ALA A 14 17.87 -7.28 -8.18
C ALA A 14 18.38 -7.72 -9.56
N SER A 15 17.94 -8.87 -10.05
CA SER A 15 18.27 -9.38 -11.39
C SER A 15 17.75 -8.46 -12.49
N LEU A 16 16.50 -7.98 -12.38
CA LEU A 16 15.91 -7.03 -13.32
C LEU A 16 16.66 -5.70 -13.31
N ALA A 17 16.99 -5.17 -12.13
CA ALA A 17 17.76 -3.95 -11.99
C ALA A 17 19.11 -4.06 -12.70
N TYR A 18 19.79 -5.19 -12.55
CA TYR A 18 21.05 -5.46 -13.24
C TYR A 18 20.91 -5.48 -14.77
N VAL A 19 19.90 -6.20 -15.28
CA VAL A 19 19.65 -6.33 -16.71
C VAL A 19 19.23 -5.00 -17.36
N LEU A 20 18.43 -4.20 -16.64
CA LEU A 20 17.89 -2.93 -17.14
C LEU A 20 18.86 -1.76 -16.97
N THR A 21 19.95 -1.95 -16.25
CA THR A 21 20.95 -0.91 -16.06
C THR A 21 21.87 -0.82 -17.28
N PRO A 22 21.93 0.35 -17.96
CA PRO A 22 22.82 0.53 -19.09
C PRO A 22 24.30 0.41 -18.68
N GLU A 23 25.12 0.02 -19.62
CA GLU A 23 26.57 -0.02 -19.42
C GLU A 23 27.11 1.37 -19.04
N GLY A 24 27.88 1.42 -17.97
CA GLY A 24 28.44 2.67 -17.43
C GLY A 24 27.51 3.47 -16.53
N GLN A 25 26.32 2.96 -16.23
CA GLN A 25 25.38 3.53 -15.28
C GLN A 25 25.30 2.71 -13.99
N ASP A 26 24.97 3.36 -12.88
CA ASP A 26 24.84 2.70 -11.59
C ASP A 26 23.42 2.17 -11.32
N TYR A 27 22.42 2.66 -12.04
CA TYR A 27 21.01 2.26 -11.86
C TYR A 27 20.27 2.17 -13.17
N PRO A 28 19.13 1.43 -13.21
CA PRO A 28 18.28 1.37 -14.39
C PRO A 28 17.64 2.73 -14.69
N ILE A 29 17.54 3.07 -15.96
CA ILE A 29 16.88 4.32 -16.42
C ILE A 29 15.36 4.15 -16.42
N TYR A 30 14.88 2.99 -16.87
CA TYR A 30 13.45 2.63 -16.88
C TYR A 30 13.25 1.35 -16.10
N SER A 31 12.62 1.48 -14.95
CA SER A 31 12.46 0.36 -14.03
C SER A 31 11.13 0.45 -13.32
N THR A 32 10.04 0.28 -14.06
CA THR A 32 8.71 0.21 -13.47
C THR A 32 8.30 -1.25 -13.32
N ILE A 33 7.98 -1.65 -12.11
CA ILE A 33 7.53 -2.99 -11.76
C ILE A 33 6.12 -2.90 -11.18
N PHE A 34 5.25 -3.81 -11.61
CA PHE A 34 3.90 -3.96 -11.07
C PHE A 34 3.86 -5.19 -10.17
N LEU A 35 3.49 -4.99 -8.92
CA LEU A 35 3.33 -6.06 -7.93
C LEU A 35 1.86 -6.15 -7.52
N ASP A 36 1.25 -7.27 -7.81
CA ASP A 36 -0.13 -7.55 -7.47
C ASP A 36 -0.20 -8.45 -6.24
N GLU A 37 -0.94 -8.00 -5.23
CA GLU A 37 -1.10 -8.70 -3.94
C GLU A 37 0.23 -9.15 -3.29
N ALA A 38 1.34 -8.57 -3.68
CA ALA A 38 2.62 -8.83 -3.06
C ALA A 38 2.51 -8.53 -1.56
N PHE A 39 3.15 -9.32 -0.75
CA PHE A 39 3.17 -9.18 0.71
C PHE A 39 1.88 -9.58 1.44
N SER A 40 0.89 -10.16 0.78
CA SER A 40 -0.36 -10.60 1.41
C SER A 40 -0.12 -11.60 2.56
N ASN A 41 0.87 -12.44 2.44
CA ASN A 41 1.25 -13.48 3.38
C ASN A 41 2.58 -13.21 4.10
N THR A 42 3.06 -11.99 4.02
CA THR A 42 4.37 -11.60 4.56
C THR A 42 4.17 -10.72 5.78
N SER A 43 5.04 -10.84 6.77
CA SER A 43 5.01 -9.95 7.92
C SER A 43 5.31 -8.51 7.49
N GLU A 44 4.75 -7.54 8.21
CA GLU A 44 4.95 -6.12 7.94
C GLU A 44 6.43 -5.74 7.94
N ALA A 45 7.19 -6.27 8.90
CA ALA A 45 8.63 -5.98 9.01
C ALA A 45 9.42 -6.46 7.78
N VAL A 46 9.11 -7.65 7.28
CA VAL A 46 9.74 -8.21 6.07
C VAL A 46 9.34 -7.42 4.84
N SER A 47 8.06 -7.08 4.70
CA SER A 47 7.55 -6.28 3.59
C SER A 47 8.23 -4.91 3.52
N LYS A 48 8.37 -4.22 4.63
CA LYS A 48 9.08 -2.94 4.71
C LYS A 48 10.54 -3.04 4.30
N ARG A 49 11.22 -4.11 4.70
CA ARG A 49 12.62 -4.35 4.27
C ARG A 49 12.74 -4.54 2.77
N VAL A 50 11.85 -5.33 2.19
CA VAL A 50 11.83 -5.57 0.74
C VAL A 50 11.58 -4.28 -0.03
N LEU A 51 10.63 -3.45 0.40
CA LEU A 51 10.37 -2.14 -0.21
C LEU A 51 11.57 -1.20 -0.11
N LYS A 52 12.32 -1.22 1.00
CA LYS A 52 13.57 -0.46 1.13
C LYS A 52 14.64 -0.94 0.15
N VAL A 53 14.75 -2.25 -0.08
CA VAL A 53 15.67 -2.81 -1.09
C VAL A 53 15.29 -2.32 -2.49
N PHE A 54 14.01 -2.37 -2.85
CA PHE A 54 13.56 -1.86 -4.14
C PHE A 54 13.89 -0.37 -4.33
N LYS A 55 13.69 0.42 -3.29
CA LYS A 55 14.07 1.84 -3.31
C LYS A 55 15.58 2.03 -3.49
N ALA A 56 16.39 1.26 -2.80
CA ALA A 56 17.86 1.31 -2.92
C ALA A 56 18.33 0.91 -4.32
N LEU A 57 17.60 0.04 -5.01
CA LEU A 57 17.86 -0.36 -6.40
C LEU A 57 17.28 0.64 -7.44
N HIS A 58 16.71 1.74 -7.00
CA HIS A 58 16.06 2.74 -7.86
C HIS A 58 14.96 2.16 -8.76
N LEU A 59 14.21 1.20 -8.24
CA LEU A 59 13.06 0.61 -8.90
C LEU A 59 11.80 1.40 -8.58
N HIS A 60 11.05 1.76 -9.61
CA HIS A 60 9.72 2.34 -9.46
C HIS A 60 8.69 1.22 -9.33
N ILE A 61 8.05 1.13 -8.18
CA ILE A 61 7.10 0.08 -7.86
C ILE A 61 5.69 0.63 -7.89
N ASN A 62 4.81 -0.05 -8.63
CA ASN A 62 3.37 0.09 -8.53
C ASN A 62 2.84 -1.11 -7.75
N LEU A 63 2.37 -0.87 -6.55
CA LEU A 63 1.85 -1.89 -5.65
C LEU A 63 0.33 -1.90 -5.71
N PHE A 64 -0.25 -3.01 -6.13
CA PHE A 64 -1.68 -3.28 -6.02
C PHE A 64 -1.92 -4.09 -4.75
N THR A 65 -2.65 -3.52 -3.82
CA THR A 65 -2.83 -4.15 -2.51
C THR A 65 -4.24 -3.91 -1.97
N PRO A 66 -4.79 -4.88 -1.22
CA PRO A 66 -6.01 -4.65 -0.48
C PRO A 66 -5.86 -3.51 0.53
N TYR A 67 -6.96 -2.83 0.80
CA TYR A 67 -7.01 -1.66 1.69
C TYR A 67 -6.35 -1.90 3.06
N LYS A 68 -6.51 -3.09 3.63
CA LYS A 68 -5.91 -3.47 4.91
C LYS A 68 -4.38 -3.40 4.95
N ASN A 69 -3.73 -3.45 3.80
CA ASN A 69 -2.26 -3.47 3.70
C ASN A 69 -1.67 -2.10 3.30
N LEU A 70 -2.47 -1.04 3.23
CA LEU A 70 -2.00 0.30 2.83
C LEU A 70 -0.87 0.83 3.70
N ASN A 71 -0.86 0.49 4.98
CA ASN A 71 0.17 0.96 5.90
C ASN A 71 1.59 0.52 5.51
N LEU A 72 1.71 -0.60 4.78
CA LEU A 72 3.02 -1.08 4.31
C LEU A 72 3.69 -0.09 3.35
N ALA A 73 2.90 0.59 2.55
CA ALA A 73 3.38 1.51 1.54
C ALA A 73 3.53 2.95 2.05
N ARG A 74 2.97 3.29 3.22
CA ARG A 74 2.90 4.66 3.73
C ARG A 74 4.24 5.39 3.76
N GLU A 75 5.31 4.71 4.15
CA GLU A 75 6.64 5.30 4.25
C GLU A 75 7.35 5.44 2.90
N SER A 76 6.93 4.68 1.91
CA SER A 76 7.63 4.54 0.62
C SER A 76 6.86 5.10 -0.56
N ALA A 77 5.54 5.10 -0.52
CA ALA A 77 4.70 5.57 -1.61
C ALA A 77 4.51 7.09 -1.58
N ARG A 78 4.67 7.72 -2.74
CA ARG A 78 4.46 9.16 -2.91
C ARG A 78 3.03 9.50 -3.27
N SER A 79 2.38 8.62 -4.01
CA SER A 79 1.00 8.79 -4.45
C SER A 79 0.18 7.54 -4.14
N LEU A 80 -1.08 7.76 -3.90
CA LEU A 80 -2.06 6.75 -3.56
C LEU A 80 -3.24 6.87 -4.53
N ILE A 81 -3.58 5.75 -5.18
CA ILE A 81 -4.78 5.66 -6.00
C ILE A 81 -5.70 4.64 -5.36
N ILE A 82 -6.90 5.06 -5.01
CA ILE A 82 -7.92 4.19 -4.43
C ILE A 82 -8.95 3.85 -5.50
N ALA A 83 -9.16 2.55 -5.70
CA ALA A 83 -10.23 2.04 -6.53
C ALA A 83 -11.41 1.63 -5.65
N GLU A 84 -12.56 2.22 -5.89
CA GLU A 84 -13.79 1.92 -5.18
C GLU A 84 -14.86 1.47 -6.18
N ARG A 85 -15.68 0.54 -5.75
CA ARG A 85 -16.86 0.11 -6.50
C ARG A 85 -18.12 0.39 -5.70
N ASP A 86 -19.04 1.11 -6.29
CA ASP A 86 -20.35 1.30 -5.71
C ASP A 86 -21.15 -0.01 -5.75
N ALA A 87 -21.60 -0.46 -4.59
CA ALA A 87 -22.35 -1.71 -4.47
C ALA A 87 -23.75 -1.66 -5.10
N LYS A 88 -24.32 -0.46 -5.23
CA LYS A 88 -25.68 -0.26 -5.77
C LYS A 88 -25.67 -0.04 -7.29
N THR A 89 -24.79 0.84 -7.77
CA THR A 89 -24.69 1.19 -9.19
C THR A 89 -23.74 0.29 -9.96
N HIS A 90 -22.87 -0.46 -9.26
CA HIS A 90 -21.78 -1.25 -9.84
C HIS A 90 -20.75 -0.43 -10.62
N GLU A 91 -20.76 0.87 -10.48
CA GLU A 91 -19.78 1.76 -11.06
C GLU A 91 -18.48 1.71 -10.26
N SER A 92 -17.36 1.82 -10.96
CA SER A 92 -16.02 1.86 -10.36
C SER A 92 -15.44 3.24 -10.52
N HIS A 93 -14.82 3.73 -9.46
CA HIS A 93 -14.16 5.03 -9.41
C HIS A 93 -12.71 4.88 -8.99
N LEU A 94 -11.83 5.66 -9.62
CA LEU A 94 -10.45 5.81 -9.20
C LEU A 94 -10.27 7.21 -8.61
N SER A 95 -9.72 7.27 -7.41
CA SER A 95 -9.43 8.51 -6.72
C SER A 95 -7.95 8.58 -6.38
N GLU A 96 -7.28 9.59 -6.89
CA GLU A 96 -5.92 9.91 -6.45
C GLU A 96 -5.99 10.77 -5.20
N MET A 97 -5.23 10.41 -4.18
CA MET A 97 -5.18 11.18 -2.94
C MET A 97 -3.81 11.10 -2.27
N THR A 98 -3.56 12.06 -1.41
CA THR A 98 -2.41 12.04 -0.51
C THR A 98 -2.71 11.23 0.75
N TRP A 99 -1.67 10.83 1.46
CA TRP A 99 -1.82 10.17 2.76
C TRP A 99 -2.54 11.04 3.78
N GLN A 100 -2.31 12.35 3.74
CA GLN A 100 -3.01 13.30 4.60
C GLN A 100 -4.52 13.31 4.31
N GLN A 101 -4.91 13.35 3.04
CA GLN A 101 -6.33 13.31 2.65
C GLN A 101 -7.00 12.00 3.09
N LEU A 102 -6.28 10.88 3.00
CA LEU A 102 -6.77 9.60 3.50
C LEU A 102 -7.00 9.63 5.01
N ASP A 103 -6.06 10.16 5.77
CA ASP A 103 -6.17 10.28 7.23
C ASP A 103 -7.33 11.19 7.63
N GLU A 104 -7.54 12.30 6.92
CA GLU A 104 -8.67 13.20 7.14
C GLU A 104 -10.01 12.51 6.89
N GLN A 105 -10.12 11.72 5.82
CA GLN A 105 -11.32 10.94 5.55
C GLN A 105 -11.61 9.91 6.65
N TYR A 106 -10.59 9.25 7.14
CA TYR A 106 -10.73 8.33 8.27
C TYR A 106 -11.25 8.99 9.52
N GLN A 107 -10.69 10.14 9.87
CA GLN A 107 -11.14 10.90 11.04
C GLN A 107 -12.59 11.33 10.90
N GLN A 108 -13.00 11.80 9.72
CA GLN A 108 -14.39 12.18 9.46
C GLN A 108 -15.34 10.99 9.58
N LEU A 109 -14.98 9.84 9.03
CA LEU A 109 -15.78 8.62 9.15
C LEU A 109 -15.92 8.17 10.60
N GLN A 110 -14.85 8.20 11.36
CA GLN A 110 -14.89 7.87 12.79
C GLN A 110 -15.79 8.84 13.56
N GLN A 111 -15.70 10.12 13.31
CA GLN A 111 -16.56 11.13 13.96
C GLN A 111 -18.03 10.92 13.61
N GLN A 112 -18.35 10.60 12.35
CA GLN A 112 -19.70 10.28 11.94
C GLN A 112 -20.26 9.04 12.63
N GLN A 113 -19.46 7.98 12.73
CA GLN A 113 -19.84 6.77 13.44
C GLN A 113 -20.08 7.02 14.93
N ILE A 114 -19.22 7.81 15.56
CA ILE A 114 -19.38 8.21 16.97
C ILE A 114 -20.67 9.01 17.16
N ALA A 115 -20.94 9.97 16.27
CA ALA A 115 -22.15 10.78 16.33
C ALA A 115 -23.41 9.93 16.11
N GLU A 116 -23.38 8.98 15.19
CA GLU A 116 -24.47 8.04 14.95
C GLU A 116 -24.74 7.14 16.18
N LEU A 117 -23.69 6.60 16.77
CA LEU A 117 -23.82 5.79 18.00
C LEU A 117 -24.36 6.62 19.19
N ALA A 118 -23.91 7.85 19.35
CA ALA A 118 -24.43 8.77 20.36
C ALA A 118 -25.92 9.07 20.14
N ASN A 119 -26.35 9.29 18.90
CA ASN A 119 -27.76 9.50 18.55
C ASN A 119 -28.63 8.27 18.80
N GLN A 120 -28.06 7.06 18.71
CA GLN A 120 -28.74 5.81 19.03
C GLN A 120 -28.79 5.52 20.52
N GLY A 121 -28.19 6.36 21.39
CA GLY A 121 -28.16 6.18 22.83
C GLY A 121 -27.18 5.11 23.32
N ILE A 122 -26.25 4.70 22.50
CA ILE A 122 -25.19 3.75 22.88
C ILE A 122 -24.06 4.50 23.54
N GLU A 123 -23.72 4.13 24.79
CA GLU A 123 -22.56 4.70 25.48
C GLU A 123 -21.25 4.15 24.93
N LEU A 124 -20.32 5.04 24.53
CA LEU A 124 -19.03 4.67 23.99
C LEU A 124 -18.14 3.90 24.97
N THR A 125 -18.34 4.11 26.27
CA THR A 125 -17.64 3.41 27.34
C THR A 125 -17.91 1.89 27.37
N GLU A 126 -19.06 1.46 26.85
CA GLU A 126 -19.41 0.04 26.73
C GLU A 126 -18.70 -0.65 25.55
N MET A 127 -18.16 0.14 24.63
CA MET A 127 -17.43 -0.35 23.45
C MET A 127 -15.91 -0.33 23.62
N SER A 128 -15.38 0.15 24.72
CA SER A 128 -13.94 0.10 25.00
C SER A 128 -13.53 -1.29 25.47
N PHE A 129 -12.60 -1.86 24.75
CA PHE A 129 -12.03 -3.17 25.06
C PHE A 129 -10.73 -3.03 25.82
#